data_44ae200c536a3c91a1ebe023e0d12222
#
_entry.id   44ae200c536a3c91a1ebe023e0d12222
#
_cell.length_a   1.000
_cell.length_b   1.000
_cell.length_c   1.000
_cell.angle_alpha   90.00
_cell.angle_beta   90.00
_cell.angle_gamma   90.00
#
_symmetry.space_group_name_H-M   'P 1'
#
loop_
_entity.id
_entity.type
_entity.pdbx_description
1 polymer ?
#
loop_
_entity_poly.entity_id
_entity_poly.type
_entity_poly.pdbx_seq_one_letter_code
_entity_poly.pdbx_strand_id
1 'polypeptide(L)'
;AVGGEIQDPSRNIPYGMGLSLVIACALYVMVTIVMVSAVDPSGYLDPDTGKAREDPVYVLADMVGGSTVGTVSAVFAVTVLTSLALASLMATSRFPYAMARDNLLPNSLEKVHPRYQTPHLAIIGTSVAMALAITLLPVEEIAKLASGFKIMIFMTINASVIVLRRASDSHIWYRPEWKSPMYPFIQIFGILSGALLLYVMGMTAVMGGLACGTIGALVYFLYGKERVHPMLTPWRTVSTELTNSAQAEREKRWLVFHNVAGTKERYSEQMTEGEFVHAMSIIDPHLDRSSVRSLFNEIDLDGNGIIDLDEFLLGIDEDNLFGDISESE
;
A
#
# COMPACT_ATOMS: atom_id res chain seq x y z
N ALA A 1 -3.92 -6.08 -2.14
CA ALA A 1 -3.88 -7.49 -1.75
C ALA A 1 -4.09 -8.44 -2.95
N VAL A 2 -4.84 -8.04 -3.97
CA VAL A 2 -5.24 -8.90 -5.11
C VAL A 2 -4.60 -8.46 -6.43
N GLY A 3 -3.75 -7.43 -6.40
CA GLY A 3 -3.16 -6.84 -7.62
C GLY A 3 -2.37 -7.81 -8.49
N GLY A 4 -1.73 -8.82 -7.90
CA GLY A 4 -0.98 -9.84 -8.63
C GLY A 4 -1.85 -10.91 -9.32
N GLU A 5 -3.15 -10.94 -9.06
CA GLU A 5 -4.09 -11.89 -9.66
C GLU A 5 -4.90 -11.25 -10.81
N ILE A 6 -4.72 -9.95 -11.06
CA ILE A 6 -5.47 -9.18 -12.05
C ILE A 6 -4.71 -9.18 -13.38
N GLN A 7 -5.41 -9.47 -14.48
CA GLN A 7 -4.87 -9.32 -15.84
C GLN A 7 -4.73 -7.84 -16.17
N ASP A 8 -3.61 -7.44 -16.78
CA ASP A 8 -3.27 -6.05 -17.13
C ASP A 8 -3.51 -5.06 -15.97
N PRO A 9 -2.83 -5.26 -14.80
CA PRO A 9 -3.12 -4.53 -13.58
C PRO A 9 -2.95 -3.02 -13.71
N SER A 10 -2.01 -2.56 -14.53
CA SER A 10 -1.73 -1.15 -14.81
C SER A 10 -2.93 -0.39 -15.39
N ARG A 11 -3.75 -1.08 -16.19
CA ARG A 11 -4.96 -0.52 -16.82
C ARG A 11 -6.23 -0.84 -16.02
N ASN A 12 -6.41 -2.10 -15.64
CA ASN A 12 -7.66 -2.57 -15.07
C ASN A 12 -7.88 -2.11 -13.63
N ILE A 13 -6.81 -1.94 -12.84
CA ILE A 13 -6.94 -1.44 -11.45
C ILE A 13 -7.43 0.01 -11.42
N PRO A 14 -6.83 1.00 -12.12
CA PRO A 14 -7.31 2.39 -12.09
C PRO A 14 -8.74 2.53 -12.61
N TYR A 15 -9.08 1.87 -13.72
CA TYR A 15 -10.43 1.91 -14.28
C TYR A 15 -11.46 1.23 -13.37
N GLY A 16 -11.14 0.05 -12.84
CA GLY A 16 -12.02 -0.67 -11.92
C GLY A 16 -12.28 0.11 -10.64
N MET A 17 -11.25 0.72 -10.06
CA MET A 17 -11.39 1.56 -8.85
C MET A 17 -12.22 2.83 -9.16
N GLY A 18 -11.94 3.52 -10.25
CA GLY A 18 -12.68 4.73 -10.65
C GLY A 18 -14.16 4.43 -10.92
N LEU A 19 -14.43 3.40 -11.71
CA LEU A 19 -15.80 3.02 -12.05
C LEU A 19 -16.59 2.54 -10.82
N SER A 20 -15.99 1.72 -9.99
CA SER A 20 -16.63 1.24 -8.75
C SER A 20 -16.97 2.40 -7.80
N LEU A 21 -16.10 3.41 -7.70
CA LEU A 21 -16.35 4.60 -6.90
C LEU A 21 -17.55 5.40 -7.43
N VAL A 22 -17.63 5.63 -8.75
CA VAL A 22 -18.73 6.36 -9.37
C VAL A 22 -20.06 5.62 -9.16
N ILE A 23 -20.07 4.30 -9.41
CA ILE A 23 -21.28 3.47 -9.22
C ILE A 23 -21.69 3.48 -7.74
N ALA A 24 -20.76 3.31 -6.80
CA ALA A 24 -21.07 3.33 -5.39
C ALA A 24 -21.64 4.70 -4.95
N CYS A 25 -21.04 5.81 -5.38
CA CYS A 25 -21.55 7.15 -5.09
C CYS A 25 -22.99 7.33 -5.64
N ALA A 26 -23.25 6.92 -6.87
CA ALA A 26 -24.57 7.02 -7.48
C ALA A 26 -25.61 6.19 -6.70
N LEU A 27 -25.26 4.97 -6.30
CA LEU A 27 -26.13 4.10 -5.49
C LEU A 27 -26.41 4.72 -4.11
N TYR A 28 -25.38 5.22 -3.42
CA TYR A 28 -25.57 5.86 -2.10
C TYR A 28 -26.47 7.10 -2.18
N VAL A 29 -26.27 7.95 -3.19
CA VAL A 29 -27.12 9.12 -3.40
C VAL A 29 -28.57 8.69 -3.68
N MET A 30 -28.77 7.71 -4.55
CA MET A 30 -30.10 7.18 -4.89
C MET A 30 -30.81 6.62 -3.65
N VAL A 31 -30.12 5.76 -2.89
CA VAL A 31 -30.69 5.14 -1.66
C VAL A 31 -31.03 6.23 -0.64
N THR A 32 -30.14 7.20 -0.44
CA THR A 32 -30.38 8.30 0.52
C THR A 32 -31.60 9.14 0.12
N ILE A 33 -31.74 9.47 -1.17
CA ILE A 33 -32.94 10.21 -1.66
C ILE A 33 -34.20 9.42 -1.38
N VAL A 34 -34.22 8.11 -1.69
CA VAL A 34 -35.37 7.25 -1.41
C VAL A 34 -35.68 7.20 0.07
N MET A 35 -34.70 7.01 0.92
CA MET A 35 -34.87 6.94 2.37
C MET A 35 -35.48 8.23 2.96
N VAL A 36 -34.92 9.38 2.59
CA VAL A 36 -35.41 10.69 3.08
C VAL A 36 -36.77 11.06 2.48
N SER A 37 -37.09 10.61 1.26
CA SER A 37 -38.37 10.88 0.62
C SER A 37 -39.50 9.97 1.11
N ALA A 38 -39.18 8.74 1.52
CA ALA A 38 -40.17 7.75 1.91
C ALA A 38 -40.53 7.76 3.39
N VAL A 39 -39.61 8.21 4.26
CA VAL A 39 -39.74 8.17 5.72
C VAL A 39 -39.23 9.47 6.30
N ASP A 40 -39.99 10.05 7.22
CA ASP A 40 -39.55 11.23 7.98
C ASP A 40 -38.25 10.94 8.74
N PRO A 41 -37.23 11.83 8.74
CA PRO A 41 -35.98 11.63 9.45
C PRO A 41 -36.12 11.21 10.93
N SER A 42 -37.22 11.66 11.60
CA SER A 42 -37.54 11.21 12.94
C SER A 42 -37.88 9.75 13.09
N GLY A 43 -38.34 9.09 12.02
CA GLY A 43 -38.64 7.65 12.00
C GLY A 43 -37.38 6.77 12.04
N TYR A 44 -36.19 7.31 11.77
CA TYR A 44 -34.90 6.62 11.87
C TYR A 44 -34.23 6.83 13.25
N LEU A 45 -34.92 7.50 14.19
CA LEU A 45 -34.43 7.63 15.57
C LEU A 45 -35.10 6.57 16.44
N ASP A 46 -34.32 6.05 17.38
CA ASP A 46 -34.86 5.18 18.44
C ASP A 46 -35.70 6.01 19.39
N PRO A 47 -36.96 5.64 19.62
CA PRO A 47 -37.89 6.38 20.51
C PRO A 47 -37.40 6.50 21.96
N ASP A 48 -36.64 5.50 22.44
CA ASP A 48 -36.22 5.42 23.84
C ASP A 48 -34.90 6.16 24.10
N THR A 49 -33.98 6.13 23.13
CA THR A 49 -32.65 6.71 23.29
C THR A 49 -32.43 8.01 22.51
N GLY A 50 -33.30 8.34 21.56
CA GLY A 50 -33.13 9.45 20.64
C GLY A 50 -31.93 9.34 19.68
N LYS A 51 -31.25 8.20 19.66
CA LYS A 51 -30.13 7.95 18.78
C LYS A 51 -30.58 7.39 17.42
N ALA A 52 -29.75 7.56 16.41
CA ALA A 52 -30.00 6.95 15.11
C ALA A 52 -30.05 5.41 15.23
N ARG A 53 -31.04 4.80 14.61
CA ARG A 53 -31.18 3.33 14.56
C ARG A 53 -30.09 2.72 13.71
N GLU A 54 -29.61 1.55 14.10
CA GLU A 54 -28.56 0.81 13.39
C GLU A 54 -29.09 0.00 12.20
N ASP A 55 -30.45 -0.05 12.04
CA ASP A 55 -31.15 -0.84 11.04
C ASP A 55 -32.01 0.00 10.04
N PRO A 56 -31.50 1.09 9.46
CA PRO A 56 -32.30 2.03 8.68
C PRO A 56 -32.98 1.40 7.46
N VAL A 57 -32.38 0.38 6.85
CA VAL A 57 -32.97 -0.35 5.69
C VAL A 57 -34.17 -1.20 6.12
N TYR A 58 -34.10 -1.80 7.32
CA TYR A 58 -35.26 -2.51 7.89
C TYR A 58 -36.41 -1.55 8.14
N VAL A 59 -36.14 -0.39 8.76
CA VAL A 59 -37.15 0.64 9.04
C VAL A 59 -37.87 1.07 7.76
N LEU A 60 -37.10 1.38 6.70
CA LEU A 60 -37.65 1.72 5.41
C LEU A 60 -38.54 0.60 4.85
N ALA A 61 -38.05 -0.63 4.87
CA ALA A 61 -38.76 -1.78 4.32
C ALA A 61 -40.06 -2.08 5.09
N ASP A 62 -40.04 -1.94 6.43
CA ASP A 62 -41.19 -2.14 7.30
C ASP A 62 -42.26 -1.05 7.08
N MET A 63 -41.86 0.20 6.98
CA MET A 63 -42.78 1.32 6.76
C MET A 63 -43.43 1.32 5.39
N VAL A 64 -42.69 0.95 4.33
CA VAL A 64 -43.20 0.96 2.97
C VAL A 64 -43.94 -0.32 2.61
N GLY A 65 -43.44 -1.47 3.03
CA GLY A 65 -43.94 -2.78 2.63
C GLY A 65 -44.58 -3.61 3.76
N GLY A 66 -44.63 -3.08 4.97
CA GLY A 66 -45.12 -3.75 6.16
C GLY A 66 -44.15 -4.79 6.73
N SER A 67 -44.53 -5.34 7.88
CA SER A 67 -43.69 -6.22 8.71
C SER A 67 -43.13 -7.44 7.95
N THR A 68 -43.85 -7.99 6.98
CA THR A 68 -43.33 -9.11 6.16
C THR A 68 -42.15 -8.70 5.31
N VAL A 69 -42.22 -7.54 4.64
CA VAL A 69 -41.13 -7.02 3.81
C VAL A 69 -39.94 -6.60 4.69
N GLY A 70 -40.20 -5.99 5.85
CA GLY A 70 -39.20 -5.71 6.85
C GLY A 70 -38.42 -6.97 7.28
N THR A 71 -39.12 -8.05 7.65
CA THR A 71 -38.50 -9.31 8.06
C THR A 71 -37.66 -9.95 6.93
N VAL A 72 -38.20 -9.96 5.70
CA VAL A 72 -37.46 -10.46 4.53
C VAL A 72 -36.18 -9.64 4.29
N SER A 73 -36.27 -8.30 4.38
CA SER A 73 -35.09 -7.42 4.23
C SER A 73 -34.03 -7.70 5.30
N ALA A 74 -34.44 -7.96 6.56
CA ALA A 74 -33.52 -8.31 7.64
C ALA A 74 -32.79 -9.62 7.37
N VAL A 75 -33.47 -10.65 6.89
CA VAL A 75 -32.84 -11.94 6.52
C VAL A 75 -31.82 -11.76 5.39
N PHE A 76 -32.17 -10.97 4.35
CA PHE A 76 -31.23 -10.64 3.30
C PHE A 76 -30.03 -9.84 3.82
N ALA A 77 -30.25 -8.86 4.70
CA ALA A 77 -29.16 -8.08 5.31
C ALA A 77 -28.19 -8.96 6.08
N VAL A 78 -28.66 -9.89 6.92
CA VAL A 78 -27.82 -10.82 7.66
C VAL A 78 -27.02 -11.70 6.71
N THR A 79 -27.64 -12.22 5.67
CA THR A 79 -26.97 -13.08 4.67
C THR A 79 -25.85 -12.34 3.94
N VAL A 80 -26.16 -11.11 3.47
CA VAL A 80 -25.19 -10.25 2.76
C VAL A 80 -24.04 -9.84 3.68
N LEU A 81 -24.34 -9.41 4.91
CA LEU A 81 -23.31 -9.03 5.89
C LEU A 81 -22.41 -10.20 6.27
N THR A 82 -22.95 -11.41 6.40
CA THR A 82 -22.17 -12.62 6.66
C THR A 82 -21.21 -12.90 5.49
N SER A 83 -21.71 -12.85 4.26
CA SER A 83 -20.87 -13.01 3.06
C SER A 83 -19.77 -11.95 2.98
N LEU A 84 -20.11 -10.70 3.28
CA LEU A 84 -19.15 -9.58 3.31
C LEU A 84 -18.07 -9.79 4.40
N ALA A 85 -18.47 -10.26 5.58
CA ALA A 85 -17.54 -10.56 6.67
C ALA A 85 -16.53 -11.65 6.28
N LEU A 86 -17.00 -12.73 5.64
CA LEU A 86 -16.14 -13.81 5.14
C LEU A 86 -15.18 -13.32 4.06
N ALA A 87 -15.66 -12.57 3.08
CA ALA A 87 -14.82 -11.99 2.02
C ALA A 87 -13.77 -11.02 2.59
N SER A 88 -14.19 -10.18 3.55
CA SER A 88 -13.28 -9.24 4.23
C SER A 88 -12.22 -9.96 5.05
N LEU A 89 -12.57 -11.05 5.74
CA LEU A 89 -11.61 -11.87 6.49
C LEU A 89 -10.56 -12.49 5.58
N MET A 90 -10.98 -13.03 4.44
CA MET A 90 -10.05 -13.57 3.44
C MET A 90 -9.10 -12.51 2.89
N ALA A 91 -9.62 -11.34 2.55
CA ALA A 91 -8.80 -10.23 2.04
C ALA A 91 -7.83 -9.69 3.11
N THR A 92 -8.31 -9.50 4.33
CA THR A 92 -7.52 -8.90 5.43
C THR A 92 -6.42 -9.84 5.91
N SER A 93 -6.63 -11.15 5.92
CA SER A 93 -5.62 -12.13 6.32
C SER A 93 -4.38 -12.15 5.41
N ARG A 94 -4.49 -11.62 4.19
CA ARG A 94 -3.35 -11.48 3.28
C ARG A 94 -2.35 -10.40 3.71
N PHE A 95 -2.75 -9.41 4.52
CA PHE A 95 -1.82 -8.39 5.02
C PHE A 95 -0.79 -8.95 6.00
N PRO A 96 -1.17 -9.65 7.09
CA PRO A 96 -0.20 -10.31 7.96
C PRO A 96 0.69 -11.32 7.23
N TYR A 97 0.14 -12.06 6.27
CA TYR A 97 0.89 -12.95 5.42
C TYR A 97 1.97 -12.22 4.60
N ALA A 98 1.62 -11.14 3.91
CA ALA A 98 2.56 -10.34 3.14
C ALA A 98 3.63 -9.70 4.03
N MET A 99 3.23 -9.14 5.18
CA MET A 99 4.17 -8.56 6.15
C MET A 99 5.14 -9.60 6.72
N ALA A 100 4.70 -10.85 6.93
CA ALA A 100 5.59 -11.92 7.38
C ALA A 100 6.59 -12.29 6.27
N ARG A 101 6.18 -12.36 5.01
CA ARG A 101 7.05 -12.59 3.86
C ARG A 101 8.11 -11.51 3.71
N ASP A 102 7.76 -10.26 4.04
CA ASP A 102 8.68 -9.12 4.02
C ASP A 102 9.50 -8.99 5.32
N ASN A 103 9.50 -10.02 6.18
CA ASN A 103 10.19 -10.06 7.49
C ASN A 103 9.77 -8.97 8.50
N LEU A 104 8.61 -8.36 8.31
CA LEU A 104 8.04 -7.37 9.24
C LEU A 104 7.25 -8.03 10.39
N LEU A 105 6.81 -9.28 10.19
CA LEU A 105 6.12 -10.11 11.20
C LEU A 105 6.78 -11.50 11.27
N PRO A 106 6.49 -12.28 12.32
CA PRO A 106 7.04 -13.62 12.46
C PRO A 106 6.73 -14.53 11.27
N ASN A 107 7.75 -15.26 10.77
CA ASN A 107 7.67 -16.15 9.60
C ASN A 107 6.62 -17.27 9.75
N SER A 108 6.14 -17.53 10.98
CA SER A 108 5.04 -18.48 11.21
C SER A 108 3.75 -18.09 10.47
N LEU A 109 3.50 -16.80 10.29
CA LEU A 109 2.32 -16.26 9.59
C LEU A 109 2.41 -16.43 8.05
N GLU A 110 3.60 -16.68 7.51
CA GLU A 110 3.83 -16.98 6.09
C GLU A 110 3.44 -18.44 5.73
N LYS A 111 3.28 -19.33 6.72
CA LYS A 111 3.02 -20.74 6.46
C LYS A 111 1.66 -20.95 5.82
N VAL A 112 1.67 -21.50 4.61
CA VAL A 112 0.47 -21.89 3.86
C VAL A 112 0.11 -23.33 4.19
N HIS A 113 -1.18 -23.58 4.39
CA HIS A 113 -1.66 -24.94 4.66
C HIS A 113 -1.52 -25.82 3.42
N PRO A 114 -0.87 -27.02 3.50
CA PRO A 114 -0.57 -27.85 2.32
C PRO A 114 -1.78 -28.23 1.49
N ARG A 115 -2.91 -28.50 2.15
CA ARG A 115 -4.15 -28.98 1.48
C ARG A 115 -5.01 -27.82 0.94
N TYR A 116 -5.13 -26.71 1.70
CA TYR A 116 -6.07 -25.63 1.35
C TYR A 116 -5.38 -24.44 0.66
N GLN A 117 -4.07 -24.46 0.57
CA GLN A 117 -3.27 -23.36 -0.03
C GLN A 117 -3.59 -21.96 0.52
N THR A 118 -3.93 -21.92 1.83
CA THR A 118 -4.32 -20.68 2.54
C THR A 118 -3.42 -20.43 3.75
N PRO A 119 -3.11 -19.16 4.10
CA PRO A 119 -2.30 -18.80 5.26
C PRO A 119 -3.11 -18.96 6.56
N HIS A 120 -3.29 -20.20 7.03
CA HIS A 120 -4.21 -20.55 8.12
C HIS A 120 -3.92 -19.80 9.43
N LEU A 121 -2.65 -19.60 9.80
CA LEU A 121 -2.29 -18.85 11.02
C LEU A 121 -2.64 -17.36 10.91
N ALA A 122 -2.46 -16.76 9.74
CA ALA A 122 -2.87 -15.40 9.50
C ALA A 122 -4.40 -15.24 9.56
N ILE A 123 -5.15 -16.20 9.00
CA ILE A 123 -6.62 -16.23 9.06
C ILE A 123 -7.10 -16.36 10.52
N ILE A 124 -6.55 -17.31 11.28
CA ILE A 124 -6.93 -17.51 12.69
C ILE A 124 -6.61 -16.25 13.52
N GLY A 125 -5.41 -15.69 13.36
CA GLY A 125 -5.01 -14.47 14.06
C GLY A 125 -5.94 -13.30 13.77
N THR A 126 -6.28 -13.08 12.50
CA THR A 126 -7.23 -12.05 12.08
C THR A 126 -8.63 -12.30 12.63
N SER A 127 -9.11 -13.55 12.61
CA SER A 127 -10.43 -13.92 13.17
C SER A 127 -10.51 -13.66 14.65
N VAL A 128 -9.47 -14.01 15.41
CA VAL A 128 -9.42 -13.76 16.86
C VAL A 128 -9.42 -12.24 17.14
N ALA A 129 -8.62 -11.47 16.40
CA ALA A 129 -8.60 -10.02 16.55
C ALA A 129 -9.98 -9.39 16.24
N MET A 130 -10.67 -9.85 15.19
CA MET A 130 -12.04 -9.41 14.89
C MET A 130 -13.02 -9.77 15.99
N ALA A 131 -12.99 -11.01 16.49
CA ALA A 131 -13.86 -11.45 17.57
C ALA A 131 -13.66 -10.63 18.85
N LEU A 132 -12.40 -10.34 19.21
CA LEU A 132 -12.08 -9.48 20.35
C LEU A 132 -12.61 -8.05 20.14
N ALA A 133 -12.45 -7.48 18.96
CA ALA A 133 -12.96 -6.14 18.68
C ALA A 133 -14.50 -6.07 18.84
N ILE A 134 -15.21 -7.05 18.28
CA ILE A 134 -16.69 -7.11 18.34
C ILE A 134 -17.19 -7.29 19.78
N THR A 135 -16.47 -8.05 20.61
CA THR A 135 -16.89 -8.30 22.00
C THR A 135 -16.53 -7.18 22.96
N LEU A 136 -15.50 -6.40 22.68
CA LEU A 136 -14.99 -5.37 23.57
C LEU A 136 -15.52 -3.97 23.27
N LEU A 137 -15.94 -3.69 22.03
CA LEU A 137 -16.31 -2.38 21.57
C LEU A 137 -17.73 -2.35 21.00
N PRO A 138 -18.52 -1.28 21.26
CA PRO A 138 -19.81 -1.09 20.61
C PRO A 138 -19.61 -0.81 19.10
N VAL A 139 -20.60 -1.18 18.29
CA VAL A 139 -20.57 -1.09 16.82
C VAL A 139 -20.24 0.32 16.33
N GLU A 140 -20.80 1.34 16.99
CA GLU A 140 -20.54 2.74 16.65
C GLU A 140 -19.07 3.13 16.83
N GLU A 141 -18.41 2.67 17.89
CA GLU A 141 -16.98 2.93 18.12
C GLU A 141 -16.11 2.16 17.14
N ILE A 142 -16.44 0.90 16.85
CA ILE A 142 -15.74 0.12 15.83
C ILE A 142 -15.78 0.85 14.48
N ALA A 143 -16.94 1.36 14.09
CA ALA A 143 -17.12 2.08 12.84
C ALA A 143 -16.27 3.38 12.79
N LYS A 144 -16.25 4.14 13.88
CA LYS A 144 -15.43 5.37 14.00
C LYS A 144 -13.93 5.07 13.94
N LEU A 145 -13.48 4.06 14.70
CA LEU A 145 -12.08 3.63 14.74
C LEU A 145 -11.62 3.12 13.37
N ALA A 146 -12.41 2.23 12.74
CA ALA A 146 -12.10 1.65 11.44
C ALA A 146 -12.03 2.71 10.33
N SER A 147 -12.97 3.67 10.34
CA SER A 147 -13.01 4.77 9.38
C SER A 147 -11.82 5.71 9.56
N GLY A 148 -11.52 6.09 10.80
CA GLY A 148 -10.37 6.95 11.13
C GLY A 148 -9.06 6.32 10.71
N PHE A 149 -8.85 5.05 11.02
CA PHE A 149 -7.66 4.31 10.61
C PHE A 149 -7.52 4.20 9.08
N LYS A 150 -8.63 3.94 8.38
CA LYS A 150 -8.63 3.88 6.92
C LYS A 150 -8.26 5.22 6.28
N ILE A 151 -8.78 6.33 6.80
CA ILE A 151 -8.43 7.68 6.33
C ILE A 151 -6.93 7.95 6.54
N MET A 152 -6.36 7.58 7.69
CA MET A 152 -4.93 7.72 7.95
C MET A 152 -4.08 6.91 6.99
N ILE A 153 -4.49 5.68 6.67
CA ILE A 153 -3.81 4.86 5.64
C ILE A 153 -3.84 5.57 4.28
N PHE A 154 -4.99 6.11 3.87
CA PHE A 154 -5.09 6.81 2.58
C PHE A 154 -4.23 8.08 2.55
N MET A 155 -4.15 8.84 3.65
CA MET A 155 -3.23 9.98 3.75
C MET A 155 -1.77 9.53 3.62
N THR A 156 -1.40 8.44 4.29
CA THR A 156 -0.05 7.85 4.21
C THR A 156 0.28 7.38 2.79
N ILE A 157 -0.67 6.74 2.10
CA ILE A 157 -0.48 6.33 0.70
C ILE A 157 -0.25 7.56 -0.19
N ASN A 158 -1.04 8.63 -0.05
CA ASN A 158 -0.83 9.86 -0.80
C ASN A 158 0.55 10.49 -0.52
N ALA A 159 0.97 10.53 0.74
CA ALA A 159 2.31 10.99 1.12
C ALA A 159 3.41 10.09 0.52
N SER A 160 3.23 8.77 0.56
CA SER A 160 4.17 7.81 -0.04
C SER A 160 4.32 8.00 -1.55
N VAL A 161 3.24 8.31 -2.28
CA VAL A 161 3.32 8.63 -3.71
C VAL A 161 4.17 9.86 -3.96
N ILE A 162 4.06 10.90 -3.12
CA ILE A 162 4.89 12.12 -3.24
C ILE A 162 6.37 11.77 -3.02
N VAL A 163 6.67 11.00 -1.98
CA VAL A 163 8.04 10.57 -1.65
C VAL A 163 8.63 9.70 -2.76
N LEU A 164 7.90 8.68 -3.23
CA LEU A 164 8.35 7.77 -4.28
C LEU A 164 8.60 8.46 -5.61
N ARG A 165 7.76 9.44 -5.98
CA ARG A 165 7.97 10.20 -7.22
C ARG A 165 9.15 11.16 -7.15
N ARG A 166 9.46 11.70 -5.97
CA ARG A 166 10.68 12.48 -5.75
C ARG A 166 11.92 11.61 -5.76
N ALA A 167 11.82 10.40 -5.23
CA ALA A 167 12.92 9.43 -5.20
C ALA A 167 12.99 8.57 -6.48
N SER A 168 12.22 8.86 -7.53
CA SER A 168 12.13 8.02 -8.74
C SER A 168 13.47 7.80 -9.43
N ASP A 169 14.32 8.81 -9.44
CA ASP A 169 15.65 8.76 -10.07
C ASP A 169 16.63 7.85 -9.30
N SER A 170 16.38 7.65 -8.02
CA SER A 170 17.18 6.79 -7.13
C SER A 170 16.64 5.36 -7.03
N HIS A 171 15.39 5.12 -7.41
CA HIS A 171 14.72 3.83 -7.25
C HIS A 171 14.28 3.26 -8.59
N ILE A 172 15.17 2.51 -9.22
CA ILE A 172 14.97 1.92 -10.57
C ILE A 172 13.71 1.03 -10.63
N TRP A 173 13.36 0.37 -9.53
CA TRP A 173 12.18 -0.46 -9.43
C TRP A 173 10.85 0.32 -9.43
N TYR A 174 10.88 1.64 -9.18
CA TYR A 174 9.70 2.49 -9.21
C TYR A 174 9.47 3.05 -10.62
N ARG A 175 8.92 2.25 -11.51
CA ARG A 175 8.50 2.64 -12.86
C ARG A 175 7.01 2.39 -13.04
N PRO A 176 6.13 3.26 -12.50
CA PRO A 176 4.69 3.08 -12.65
C PRO A 176 4.28 3.34 -14.10
N GLU A 177 3.65 2.35 -14.74
CA GLU A 177 3.05 2.49 -16.07
C GLU A 177 1.90 3.50 -16.06
N TRP A 178 1.15 3.54 -14.96
CA TRP A 178 0.09 4.53 -14.77
C TRP A 178 0.51 5.60 -13.78
N LYS A 179 0.40 6.85 -14.19
CA LYS A 179 0.71 8.02 -13.34
C LYS A 179 -0.58 8.82 -13.12
N SER A 180 -0.93 9.09 -11.87
CA SER A 180 -2.09 9.93 -11.55
C SER A 180 -1.95 11.31 -12.21
N PRO A 181 -3.02 11.82 -12.84
CA PRO A 181 -3.01 13.17 -13.40
C PRO A 181 -2.90 14.24 -12.30
N MET A 182 -2.57 15.47 -12.68
CA MET A 182 -2.52 16.64 -11.78
C MET A 182 -1.63 16.45 -10.53
N TYR A 183 -0.57 15.67 -10.64
CA TYR A 183 0.43 15.57 -9.57
C TYR A 183 1.11 16.93 -9.34
N PRO A 184 1.38 17.38 -8.10
CA PRO A 184 1.09 16.73 -6.79
C PRO A 184 -0.26 17.15 -6.18
N PHE A 185 -1.08 17.92 -6.90
CA PHE A 185 -2.30 18.53 -6.34
C PHE A 185 -3.31 17.53 -5.79
N ILE A 186 -3.55 16.42 -6.50
CA ILE A 186 -4.49 15.38 -6.05
C ILE A 186 -4.02 14.75 -4.73
N GLN A 187 -2.72 14.48 -4.58
CA GLN A 187 -2.15 13.88 -3.38
C GLN A 187 -2.25 14.84 -2.18
N ILE A 188 -1.91 16.12 -2.41
CA ILE A 188 -2.02 17.16 -1.37
C ILE A 188 -3.48 17.35 -0.98
N PHE A 189 -4.40 17.42 -1.94
CA PHE A 189 -5.83 17.51 -1.68
C PHE A 189 -6.33 16.30 -0.89
N GLY A 190 -5.88 15.09 -1.24
CA GLY A 190 -6.22 13.86 -0.51
C GLY A 190 -5.75 13.88 0.95
N ILE A 191 -4.55 14.41 1.22
CA ILE A 191 -4.03 14.58 2.58
C ILE A 191 -4.83 15.62 3.36
N LEU A 192 -5.08 16.79 2.78
CA LEU A 192 -5.81 17.88 3.44
C LEU A 192 -7.27 17.53 3.71
N SER A 193 -7.96 16.92 2.73
CA SER A 193 -9.34 16.46 2.92
C SER A 193 -9.43 15.34 3.93
N GLY A 194 -8.45 14.41 3.95
CA GLY A 194 -8.36 13.36 4.97
C GLY A 194 -8.18 13.95 6.39
N ALA A 195 -7.31 14.95 6.55
CA ALA A 195 -7.09 15.64 7.81
C ALA A 195 -8.37 16.37 8.28
N LEU A 196 -9.07 17.04 7.36
CA LEU A 196 -10.35 17.67 7.65
C LEU A 196 -11.42 16.66 8.10
N LEU A 197 -11.52 15.52 7.40
CA LEU A 197 -12.45 14.44 7.77
C LEU A 197 -12.14 13.89 9.16
N LEU A 198 -10.86 13.64 9.49
CA LEU A 198 -10.46 13.20 10.83
C LEU A 198 -10.85 14.23 11.91
N TYR A 199 -10.66 15.50 11.63
CA TYR A 199 -11.07 16.57 12.54
C TYR A 199 -12.59 16.56 12.80
N VAL A 200 -13.41 16.43 11.75
CA VAL A 200 -14.88 16.37 11.84
C VAL A 200 -15.36 15.11 12.55
N MET A 201 -14.70 13.95 12.34
CA MET A 201 -15.05 12.69 13.01
C MET A 201 -14.80 12.70 14.52
N GLY A 202 -13.99 13.62 15.00
CA GLY A 202 -13.71 13.81 16.42
C GLY A 202 -12.52 12.98 16.93
N MET A 203 -12.22 13.20 18.21
CA MET A 203 -11.00 12.70 18.85
C MET A 203 -10.91 11.16 18.88
N THR A 204 -12.03 10.45 18.99
CA THR A 204 -12.06 8.98 19.04
C THR A 204 -11.44 8.36 17.79
N ALA A 205 -11.79 8.87 16.60
CA ALA A 205 -11.24 8.39 15.33
C ALA A 205 -9.71 8.64 15.22
N VAL A 206 -9.28 9.84 15.65
CA VAL A 206 -7.86 10.22 15.65
C VAL A 206 -7.06 9.34 16.61
N MET A 207 -7.53 9.17 17.84
CA MET A 207 -6.86 8.35 18.86
C MET A 207 -6.78 6.88 18.43
N GLY A 208 -7.84 6.33 17.84
CA GLY A 208 -7.82 4.97 17.32
C GLY A 208 -6.78 4.77 16.21
N GLY A 209 -6.71 5.70 15.27
CA GLY A 209 -5.71 5.67 14.21
C GLY A 209 -4.28 5.80 14.76
N LEU A 210 -4.06 6.72 15.70
CA LEU A 210 -2.76 6.89 16.36
C LEU A 210 -2.37 5.65 17.19
N ALA A 211 -3.31 5.04 17.91
CA ALA A 211 -3.05 3.81 18.66
C ALA A 211 -2.62 2.67 17.73
N CYS A 212 -3.33 2.45 16.62
CA CYS A 212 -2.95 1.46 15.62
C CYS A 212 -1.57 1.78 15.00
N GLY A 213 -1.32 3.04 14.66
CA GLY A 213 -0.03 3.50 14.15
C GLY A 213 1.11 3.27 15.14
N THR A 214 0.88 3.55 16.43
CA THR A 214 1.84 3.34 17.50
C THR A 214 2.13 1.84 17.70
N ILE A 215 1.11 0.99 17.68
CA ILE A 215 1.28 -0.47 17.76
C ILE A 215 2.10 -0.96 16.55
N GLY A 216 1.78 -0.49 15.35
CA GLY A 216 2.54 -0.82 14.14
C GLY A 216 4.00 -0.38 14.21
N ALA A 217 4.26 0.84 14.69
CA ALA A 217 5.61 1.35 14.89
C ALA A 217 6.37 0.53 15.95
N LEU A 218 5.71 0.15 17.04
CA LEU A 218 6.31 -0.65 18.10
C LEU A 218 6.69 -2.06 17.60
N VAL A 219 5.82 -2.69 16.81
CA VAL A 219 6.12 -3.97 16.15
C VAL A 219 7.32 -3.82 15.20
N TYR A 220 7.35 -2.74 14.42
CA TYR A 220 8.48 -2.45 13.54
C TYR A 220 9.79 -2.26 14.31
N PHE A 221 9.80 -1.47 15.36
CA PHE A 221 11.01 -1.23 16.16
C PHE A 221 11.48 -2.47 16.91
N LEU A 222 10.56 -3.30 17.42
CA LEU A 222 10.91 -4.51 18.18
C LEU A 222 11.30 -5.69 17.30
N TYR A 223 10.71 -5.79 16.09
CA TYR A 223 10.89 -6.97 15.26
C TYR A 223 11.44 -6.65 13.85
N GLY A 224 10.89 -5.65 13.17
CA GLY A 224 11.19 -5.37 11.76
C GLY A 224 12.51 -4.65 11.53
N LYS A 225 12.91 -3.76 12.45
CA LYS A 225 14.05 -2.84 12.25
C LYS A 225 15.37 -3.54 11.92
N GLU A 226 15.66 -4.68 12.57
CA GLU A 226 16.90 -5.43 12.35
C GLU A 226 16.87 -6.32 11.10
N ARG A 227 15.69 -6.49 10.50
CA ARG A 227 15.47 -7.42 9.38
C ARG A 227 15.20 -6.73 8.06
N VAL A 228 14.86 -5.44 8.12
CA VAL A 228 14.66 -4.60 6.94
C VAL A 228 15.91 -3.75 6.72
N HIS A 229 16.45 -3.78 5.50
CA HIS A 229 17.66 -3.02 5.19
C HIS A 229 17.37 -1.51 5.19
N PRO A 230 17.95 -0.71 6.10
CA PRO A 230 17.58 0.70 6.29
C PRO A 230 17.91 1.59 5.08
N MET A 231 18.87 1.18 4.25
CA MET A 231 19.27 1.91 3.05
C MET A 231 18.26 1.82 1.90
N LEU A 232 17.34 0.83 1.93
CA LEU A 232 16.33 0.63 0.89
C LEU A 232 15.07 1.49 1.08
N THR A 233 15.02 2.34 2.10
CA THR A 233 13.83 3.16 2.37
C THR A 233 13.81 4.44 1.53
N PRO A 234 12.79 4.65 0.67
CA PRO A 234 12.67 5.86 -0.16
C PRO A 234 12.69 7.17 0.64
N TRP A 235 12.19 7.12 1.88
CA TRP A 235 12.22 8.27 2.78
C TRP A 235 13.65 8.70 3.14
N ARG A 236 14.53 7.75 3.36
CA ARG A 236 15.93 8.06 3.67
C ARG A 236 16.60 8.74 2.49
N THR A 237 16.39 8.25 1.27
CA THR A 237 16.92 8.88 0.05
C THR A 237 16.47 10.33 -0.07
N VAL A 238 15.17 10.61 0.11
CA VAL A 238 14.65 11.98 0.05
C VAL A 238 15.21 12.84 1.18
N SER A 239 15.35 12.30 2.40
CA SER A 239 15.92 13.06 3.52
C SER A 239 17.40 13.36 3.33
N THR A 240 18.16 12.42 2.75
CA THR A 240 19.60 12.59 2.46
C THR A 240 19.80 13.58 1.31
N GLU A 241 18.98 13.54 0.26
CA GLU A 241 19.00 14.50 -0.83
C GLU A 241 18.78 15.93 -0.34
N LEU A 242 17.86 16.12 0.61
CA LEU A 242 17.59 17.42 1.22
C LEU A 242 18.72 17.92 2.14
N THR A 243 19.54 17.01 2.68
CA THR A 243 20.57 17.33 3.67
C THR A 243 21.96 17.37 3.07
N ASN A 244 22.29 16.46 2.16
CA ASN A 244 23.62 16.34 1.55
C ASN A 244 23.53 15.62 0.18
N SER A 245 23.62 16.39 -0.90
CA SER A 245 23.49 15.90 -2.28
C SER A 245 24.56 14.86 -2.66
N ALA A 246 25.82 15.04 -2.21
CA ALA A 246 26.90 14.12 -2.54
C ALA A 246 26.72 12.74 -1.86
N GLN A 247 26.19 12.70 -0.64
CA GLN A 247 25.86 11.43 0.04
C GLN A 247 24.63 10.76 -0.60
N ALA A 248 23.67 11.53 -1.06
CA ALA A 248 22.51 11.03 -1.78
C ALA A 248 22.90 10.32 -3.08
N GLU A 249 23.89 10.85 -3.80
CA GLU A 249 24.40 10.25 -5.04
C GLU A 249 25.06 8.89 -4.78
N ARG A 250 25.88 8.78 -3.73
CA ARG A 250 26.49 7.50 -3.33
C ARG A 250 25.44 6.46 -2.88
N GLU A 251 24.45 6.87 -2.10
CA GLU A 251 23.32 5.99 -1.71
C GLU A 251 22.52 5.54 -2.93
N LYS A 252 22.35 6.41 -3.93
CA LYS A 252 21.67 6.10 -5.20
C LYS A 252 22.41 5.00 -5.98
N ARG A 253 23.73 5.12 -6.14
CA ARG A 253 24.58 4.13 -6.83
C ARG A 253 24.56 2.78 -6.09
N TRP A 254 24.67 2.80 -4.77
CA TRP A 254 24.57 1.60 -3.94
C TRP A 254 23.22 0.88 -4.09
N LEU A 255 22.13 1.63 -4.17
CA LEU A 255 20.78 1.08 -4.39
C LEU A 255 20.64 0.43 -5.75
N VAL A 256 21.20 1.04 -6.79
CA VAL A 256 21.22 0.48 -8.16
C VAL A 256 21.92 -0.86 -8.17
N PHE A 257 23.13 -0.91 -7.60
CA PHE A 257 23.91 -2.13 -7.51
C PHE A 257 23.14 -3.28 -6.82
N HIS A 258 22.62 -3.03 -5.63
CA HIS A 258 21.92 -4.06 -4.84
C HIS A 258 20.60 -4.52 -5.45
N ASN A 259 19.89 -3.64 -6.16
CA ASN A 259 18.64 -4.02 -6.83
C ASN A 259 18.87 -4.93 -8.04
N VAL A 260 20.03 -4.86 -8.65
CA VAL A 260 20.36 -5.67 -9.83
C VAL A 260 21.12 -6.93 -9.46
N ALA A 261 22.14 -6.83 -8.62
CA ALA A 261 22.91 -7.97 -8.12
C ALA A 261 22.07 -8.92 -7.24
N GLY A 262 21.04 -8.40 -6.58
CA GLY A 262 20.22 -9.13 -5.61
C GLY A 262 19.11 -10.02 -6.16
N THR A 263 19.04 -10.28 -7.47
CA THR A 263 17.94 -11.05 -8.06
C THR A 263 17.96 -12.55 -7.78
N LYS A 264 19.07 -13.15 -7.39
CA LYS A 264 19.18 -14.60 -7.13
C LYS A 264 19.41 -14.99 -5.67
N GLU A 265 20.18 -14.23 -4.94
CA GLU A 265 20.33 -14.39 -3.49
C GLU A 265 20.20 -13.00 -2.87
N ARG A 266 19.41 -12.86 -1.85
CA ARG A 266 18.89 -11.61 -1.26
C ARG A 266 19.93 -10.52 -0.94
N TYR A 267 21.25 -10.77 -1.08
CA TYR A 267 22.38 -9.87 -0.82
C TYR A 267 23.66 -10.35 -1.55
N SER A 268 23.62 -10.56 -2.86
CA SER A 268 24.86 -10.76 -3.60
C SER A 268 25.62 -9.43 -3.64
N GLU A 269 26.86 -9.43 -3.18
CA GLU A 269 27.79 -8.30 -3.30
C GLU A 269 28.55 -8.32 -4.61
N GLN A 270 28.08 -9.12 -5.58
CA GLN A 270 28.76 -9.38 -6.85
C GLN A 270 27.76 -9.34 -8.01
N MET A 271 28.14 -8.71 -9.10
CA MET A 271 27.33 -8.55 -10.31
C MET A 271 28.07 -9.14 -11.53
N THR A 272 27.42 -10.07 -12.20
CA THR A 272 27.94 -10.64 -13.46
C THR A 272 27.73 -9.69 -14.63
N GLU A 273 28.48 -9.88 -15.74
CA GLU A 273 28.31 -9.11 -16.99
C GLU A 273 26.84 -9.06 -17.46
N GLY A 274 26.12 -10.19 -17.37
CA GLY A 274 24.71 -10.26 -17.79
C GLY A 274 23.77 -9.43 -16.90
N GLU A 275 24.03 -9.39 -15.60
CA GLU A 275 23.28 -8.58 -14.62
C GLU A 275 23.62 -7.08 -14.81
N PHE A 276 24.88 -6.76 -15.08
CA PHE A 276 25.31 -5.40 -15.39
C PHE A 276 24.66 -4.86 -16.68
N VAL A 277 24.66 -5.66 -17.76
CA VAL A 277 23.96 -5.31 -19.01
C VAL A 277 22.47 -5.10 -18.75
N HIS A 278 21.85 -5.92 -17.91
CA HIS A 278 20.47 -5.73 -17.53
C HIS A 278 20.26 -4.44 -16.71
N ALA A 279 21.16 -4.14 -15.77
CA ALA A 279 21.13 -2.90 -14.99
C ALA A 279 21.23 -1.67 -15.89
N MET A 280 22.20 -1.66 -16.79
CA MET A 280 22.43 -0.55 -17.70
C MET A 280 21.28 -0.38 -18.69
N SER A 281 20.66 -1.44 -19.19
CA SER A 281 19.46 -1.35 -20.04
C SER A 281 18.25 -0.73 -19.32
N ILE A 282 18.26 -0.76 -17.99
CA ILE A 282 17.23 -0.14 -17.14
C ILE A 282 17.57 1.34 -16.85
N ILE A 283 18.86 1.65 -16.64
CA ILE A 283 19.33 3.00 -16.32
C ILE A 283 19.28 3.88 -17.58
N ASP A 284 19.84 3.38 -18.67
CA ASP A 284 19.85 4.04 -19.97
C ASP A 284 19.48 3.07 -21.09
N PRO A 285 18.19 3.07 -21.53
CA PRO A 285 17.73 2.19 -22.60
C PRO A 285 18.34 2.47 -23.98
N HIS A 286 19.04 3.60 -24.14
CA HIS A 286 19.66 4.02 -25.41
C HIS A 286 21.11 3.55 -25.56
N LEU A 287 21.74 3.08 -24.49
CA LEU A 287 23.10 2.53 -24.55
C LEU A 287 23.14 1.22 -25.35
N ASP A 288 24.01 1.19 -26.34
CA ASP A 288 24.27 -0.01 -27.15
C ASP A 288 24.99 -1.07 -26.30
N ARG A 289 24.67 -2.35 -26.56
CA ARG A 289 25.25 -3.48 -25.83
C ARG A 289 26.78 -3.54 -25.90
N SER A 290 27.38 -3.08 -26.99
CA SER A 290 28.84 -3.01 -27.14
C SER A 290 29.45 -1.98 -26.20
N SER A 291 28.83 -0.84 -26.03
CA SER A 291 29.25 0.22 -25.10
C SER A 291 29.12 -0.23 -23.64
N VAL A 292 28.01 -0.90 -23.31
CA VAL A 292 27.81 -1.46 -21.96
C VAL A 292 28.86 -2.53 -21.61
N ARG A 293 29.27 -3.34 -22.59
CA ARG A 293 30.30 -4.36 -22.41
C ARG A 293 31.70 -3.75 -22.24
N SER A 294 32.00 -2.68 -22.97
CA SER A 294 33.23 -1.91 -22.79
C SER A 294 33.30 -1.30 -21.38
N LEU A 295 32.20 -0.72 -20.94
CA LEU A 295 32.05 -0.16 -19.60
C LEU A 295 32.19 -1.22 -18.50
N PHE A 296 31.65 -2.44 -18.70
CA PHE A 296 31.83 -3.54 -17.76
C PHE A 296 33.32 -3.88 -17.59
N ASN A 297 34.05 -4.02 -18.69
CA ASN A 297 35.49 -4.34 -18.65
C ASN A 297 36.37 -3.22 -18.06
N GLU A 298 35.88 -2.00 -18.06
CA GLU A 298 36.56 -0.85 -17.47
C GLU A 298 36.32 -0.76 -15.96
N ILE A 299 35.15 -1.20 -15.49
CA ILE A 299 34.79 -1.25 -14.07
C ILE A 299 35.35 -2.49 -13.39
N ASP A 300 35.43 -3.63 -14.08
CA ASP A 300 36.06 -4.88 -13.62
C ASP A 300 37.58 -4.69 -13.56
N LEU A 301 38.05 -4.11 -12.46
CA LEU A 301 39.44 -3.70 -12.30
C LEU A 301 40.41 -4.89 -12.12
N ASP A 302 39.94 -5.97 -11.51
CA ASP A 302 40.73 -7.18 -11.29
C ASP A 302 40.62 -8.21 -12.42
N GLY A 303 39.70 -7.99 -13.37
CA GLY A 303 39.51 -8.82 -14.57
C GLY A 303 38.92 -10.19 -14.27
N ASN A 304 38.22 -10.35 -13.13
CA ASN A 304 37.63 -11.62 -12.71
C ASN A 304 36.33 -11.98 -13.43
N GLY A 305 35.76 -11.04 -14.20
CA GLY A 305 34.48 -11.17 -14.91
C GLY A 305 33.24 -10.94 -14.02
N ILE A 306 33.44 -10.34 -12.86
CA ILE A 306 32.42 -10.03 -11.87
C ILE A 306 32.73 -8.63 -11.30
N ILE A 307 31.76 -7.75 -11.27
CA ILE A 307 31.90 -6.44 -10.61
C ILE A 307 31.45 -6.57 -9.17
N ASP A 308 32.32 -6.25 -8.22
CA ASP A 308 31.95 -6.11 -6.84
C ASP A 308 31.45 -4.68 -6.51
N LEU A 309 30.98 -4.47 -5.26
CA LEU A 309 30.40 -3.19 -4.84
C LEU A 309 31.46 -2.06 -4.88
N ASP A 310 32.71 -2.37 -4.48
CA ASP A 310 33.79 -1.38 -4.43
C ASP A 310 34.23 -0.98 -5.83
N GLU A 311 34.36 -1.92 -6.76
CA GLU A 311 34.62 -1.67 -8.18
C GLU A 311 33.50 -0.85 -8.83
N PHE A 312 32.24 -1.21 -8.57
CA PHE A 312 31.08 -0.49 -9.09
C PHE A 312 31.05 0.96 -8.58
N LEU A 313 31.33 1.19 -7.30
CA LEU A 313 31.35 2.53 -6.72
C LEU A 313 32.53 3.34 -7.21
N LEU A 314 33.72 2.75 -7.38
CA LEU A 314 34.91 3.41 -7.90
C LEU A 314 34.81 3.71 -9.39
N GLY A 315 34.36 2.77 -10.20
CA GLY A 315 34.24 2.94 -11.64
C GLY A 315 33.20 3.99 -12.08
N ILE A 316 32.26 4.30 -11.21
CA ILE A 316 31.24 5.34 -11.48
C ILE A 316 31.62 6.69 -10.83
N ASP A 317 32.58 6.74 -9.88
CA ASP A 317 33.00 7.98 -9.20
C ASP A 317 34.01 8.80 -10.03
N GLU A 318 34.66 8.23 -11.03
CA GLU A 318 35.44 8.98 -12.00
C GLU A 318 34.48 9.75 -12.92
N ASP A 319 34.47 11.08 -12.78
CA ASP A 319 33.51 12.06 -13.36
C ASP A 319 33.34 12.04 -14.89
N ASN A 320 33.90 11.07 -15.61
CA ASN A 320 33.98 11.05 -17.07
C ASN A 320 33.19 9.91 -17.76
N LEU A 321 32.67 8.91 -17.08
CA LEU A 321 32.08 7.76 -17.76
C LEU A 321 30.65 7.98 -18.25
N PHE A 322 29.90 8.90 -17.66
CA PHE A 322 28.56 9.25 -18.10
C PHE A 322 28.45 10.65 -18.72
N GLY A 323 29.47 11.51 -18.58
CA GLY A 323 29.50 12.87 -19.12
C GLY A 323 29.81 12.95 -20.62
N ASP A 324 30.70 12.06 -21.11
CA ASP A 324 31.17 12.10 -22.52
C ASP A 324 30.18 11.46 -23.53
N ILE A 325 29.21 10.69 -23.07
CA ILE A 325 28.24 10.02 -23.97
C ILE A 325 27.07 10.97 -24.32
N SER A 326 26.81 11.98 -23.51
CA SER A 326 25.72 12.96 -23.76
C SER A 326 26.11 14.15 -24.63
N GLU A 327 27.42 14.37 -24.90
CA GLU A 327 27.90 15.48 -25.76
C GLU A 327 28.23 15.09 -27.21
N SER A 328 27.99 13.83 -27.61
CA SER A 328 28.27 13.34 -28.96
C SER A 328 27.04 13.17 -29.87
N GLU A 329 25.92 13.84 -29.59
CA GLU A 329 24.81 14.00 -30.54
C GLU A 329 24.57 15.47 -30.90
#